data_75e9a0347c7e6f0901ea073c10fffdb5
#
_entry.id   75e9a0347c7e6f0901ea073c10fffdb5
#
_cell.length_a   1.000
_cell.length_b   1.000
_cell.length_c   1.000
_cell.angle_alpha   90.00
_cell.angle_beta   90.00
_cell.angle_gamma   90.00
#
_symmetry.space_group_name_H-M   'P 1'
#
loop_
_entity.id
_entity.type
_entity.pdbx_description
1 polymer ?
#
loop_
_entity_poly.entity_id
_entity_poly.type
_entity_poly.pdbx_seq_one_letter_code
_entity_poly.pdbx_strand_id
1 'polypeptide(L)'
;MTTLLDTRDITQTANVYKLISLLYSSPTDAMEEVLSFLKETLMDIRPELAPIVSEMESFFDDKTSFEDLTIDYAKLFVGPFDLLAPPYGSIYLDGQRRVMGDSTLKVLEAYGEAGLKLSDEFKQPPDHIITELEFMYYLIAKYLETKDNQWLTMKDAFHDKYLKPWIRDFANRIESNSQTPFYKGLARLTLELAN
;
A
#
# COMPACT_ATOMS: atom_id res chain seq x y z
N MET A 1 14.10 -26.77 -4.60
CA MET A 1 13.81 -26.42 -6.01
C MET A 1 13.07 -25.09 -5.98
N THR A 2 13.78 -23.99 -6.17
CA THR A 2 13.14 -22.67 -6.25
C THR A 2 12.44 -22.62 -7.61
N THR A 3 11.12 -22.68 -7.60
CA THR A 3 10.32 -22.43 -8.80
C THR A 3 10.72 -21.03 -9.29
N LEU A 4 11.28 -20.95 -10.50
CA LEU A 4 11.49 -19.66 -11.17
C LEU A 4 10.11 -19.03 -11.30
N LEU A 5 9.84 -17.99 -10.47
CA LEU A 5 8.65 -17.17 -10.65
C LEU A 5 8.67 -16.67 -12.09
N ASP A 6 7.57 -16.84 -12.80
CA ASP A 6 7.44 -16.34 -14.16
C ASP A 6 7.64 -14.81 -14.11
N THR A 7 8.36 -14.27 -15.08
CA THR A 7 8.56 -12.82 -15.23
C THR A 7 7.21 -12.08 -15.22
N ARG A 8 6.15 -12.73 -15.74
CA ARG A 8 4.79 -12.20 -15.72
C ARG A 8 4.28 -12.06 -14.29
N ASP A 9 4.41 -13.10 -13.44
CA ASP A 9 3.95 -13.08 -12.06
C ASP A 9 4.66 -11.99 -11.24
N ILE A 10 5.97 -11.82 -11.47
CA ILE A 10 6.77 -10.77 -10.83
C ILE A 10 6.28 -9.38 -11.27
N THR A 11 5.99 -9.20 -12.56
CA THR A 11 5.46 -7.93 -13.08
C THR A 11 4.08 -7.63 -12.48
N GLN A 12 3.21 -8.62 -12.41
CA GLN A 12 1.88 -8.43 -11.81
C GLN A 12 1.97 -8.16 -10.32
N THR A 13 2.91 -8.78 -9.60
CA THR A 13 3.17 -8.46 -8.18
C THR A 13 3.58 -7.00 -8.01
N ALA A 14 4.46 -6.47 -8.88
CA ALA A 14 4.82 -5.05 -8.87
C ALA A 14 3.58 -4.16 -9.07
N ASN A 15 2.75 -4.50 -10.07
CA ASN A 15 1.54 -3.75 -10.38
C ASN A 15 0.57 -3.71 -9.17
N VAL A 16 0.43 -4.81 -8.43
CA VAL A 16 -0.42 -4.85 -7.21
C VAL A 16 0.06 -3.82 -6.20
N TYR A 17 1.36 -3.77 -5.89
CA TYR A 17 1.89 -2.75 -4.97
C TYR A 17 1.60 -1.33 -5.45
N LYS A 18 1.83 -1.06 -6.74
CA LYS A 18 1.58 0.26 -7.32
C LYS A 18 0.10 0.63 -7.29
N LEU A 19 -0.78 -0.27 -7.68
CA LEU A 19 -2.22 0.00 -7.73
C LEU A 19 -2.80 0.20 -6.32
N ILE A 20 -2.39 -0.62 -5.34
CA ILE A 20 -2.81 -0.41 -3.94
C ILE A 20 -2.27 0.92 -3.39
N SER A 21 -1.05 1.35 -3.73
CA SER A 21 -0.54 2.66 -3.32
C SER A 21 -1.40 3.80 -3.84
N LEU A 22 -1.88 3.71 -5.08
CA LEU A 22 -2.79 4.71 -5.68
C LEU A 22 -4.14 4.77 -4.98
N LEU A 23 -4.69 3.62 -4.53
CA LEU A 23 -5.96 3.57 -3.80
C LEU A 23 -5.88 4.17 -2.37
N TYR A 24 -4.68 4.32 -1.81
CA TYR A 24 -4.45 5.07 -0.57
C TYR A 24 -4.29 6.58 -0.78
N SER A 25 -4.26 7.05 -2.01
CA SER A 25 -4.22 8.49 -2.31
C SER A 25 -5.57 9.16 -2.06
N SER A 26 -5.58 10.50 -2.04
CA SER A 26 -6.83 11.26 -1.98
C SER A 26 -7.79 10.82 -3.09
N PRO A 27 -9.08 10.61 -2.80
CA PRO A 27 -10.07 10.19 -3.78
C PRO A 27 -10.07 11.05 -5.05
N THR A 28 -10.11 10.38 -6.20
CA THR A 28 -10.25 10.99 -7.53
C THR A 28 -11.13 10.10 -8.41
N ASP A 29 -11.66 10.65 -9.50
CA ASP A 29 -12.44 9.90 -10.47
C ASP A 29 -11.68 8.75 -11.15
N ALA A 30 -10.32 8.78 -11.06
CA ALA A 30 -9.48 7.71 -11.60
C ALA A 30 -9.52 6.41 -10.76
N MET A 31 -10.10 6.42 -9.55
CA MET A 31 -10.10 5.24 -8.68
C MET A 31 -10.84 4.05 -9.27
N GLU A 32 -11.91 4.27 -10.02
CA GLU A 32 -12.63 3.18 -10.71
C GLU A 32 -11.73 2.48 -11.75
N GLU A 33 -10.97 3.27 -12.53
CA GLU A 33 -10.01 2.71 -13.48
C GLU A 33 -8.89 1.93 -12.77
N VAL A 34 -8.38 2.45 -11.65
CA VAL A 34 -7.37 1.77 -10.83
C VAL A 34 -7.89 0.44 -10.29
N LEU A 35 -9.15 0.39 -9.82
CA LEU A 35 -9.79 -0.86 -9.38
C LEU A 35 -9.91 -1.87 -10.51
N SER A 36 -10.33 -1.45 -11.70
CA SER A 36 -10.44 -2.32 -12.87
C SER A 36 -9.09 -2.96 -13.21
N PHE A 37 -8.02 -2.18 -13.26
CA PHE A 37 -6.67 -2.71 -13.48
C PHE A 37 -6.20 -3.63 -12.36
N LEU A 38 -6.52 -3.31 -11.11
CA LEU A 38 -6.17 -4.17 -9.96
C LEU A 38 -6.88 -5.52 -10.06
N LYS A 39 -8.16 -5.51 -10.42
CA LYS A 39 -8.94 -6.74 -10.61
C LYS A 39 -8.36 -7.63 -11.71
N GLU A 40 -8.06 -7.05 -12.87
CA GLU A 40 -7.41 -7.77 -13.98
C GLU A 40 -6.06 -8.35 -13.54
N THR A 41 -5.24 -7.55 -12.84
CA THR A 41 -3.94 -7.98 -12.33
C THR A 41 -4.08 -9.16 -11.35
N LEU A 42 -5.03 -9.07 -10.42
CA LEU A 42 -5.27 -10.13 -9.43
C LEU A 42 -5.86 -11.40 -10.07
N MET A 43 -6.70 -11.28 -11.10
CA MET A 43 -7.20 -12.45 -11.82
C MET A 43 -6.08 -13.30 -12.42
N ASP A 44 -4.94 -12.69 -12.75
CA ASP A 44 -3.77 -13.40 -13.28
C ASP A 44 -3.00 -14.18 -12.19
N ILE A 45 -2.82 -13.61 -10.98
CA ILE A 45 -1.89 -14.14 -9.98
C ILE A 45 -2.53 -14.57 -8.66
N ARG A 46 -3.66 -13.97 -8.28
CA ARG A 46 -4.39 -14.19 -7.02
C ARG A 46 -5.91 -14.08 -7.26
N PRO A 47 -6.50 -14.93 -8.12
CA PRO A 47 -7.91 -14.80 -8.52
C PRO A 47 -8.89 -14.87 -7.34
N GLU A 48 -8.50 -15.48 -6.22
CA GLU A 48 -9.30 -15.54 -5.00
C GLU A 48 -9.52 -14.16 -4.34
N LEU A 49 -8.72 -13.15 -4.69
CA LEU A 49 -8.85 -11.77 -4.18
C LEU A 49 -9.73 -10.88 -5.07
N ALA A 50 -9.98 -11.26 -6.32
CA ALA A 50 -10.77 -10.48 -7.25
C ALA A 50 -12.20 -10.16 -6.75
N PRO A 51 -12.90 -11.03 -6.00
CA PRO A 51 -14.20 -10.70 -5.40
C PRO A 51 -14.16 -9.49 -4.46
N ILE A 52 -13.06 -9.26 -3.74
CA ILE A 52 -12.89 -8.08 -2.86
C ILE A 52 -12.91 -6.82 -3.69
N VAL A 53 -12.19 -6.81 -4.83
CA VAL A 53 -12.17 -5.67 -5.74
C VAL A 53 -13.54 -5.43 -6.36
N SER A 54 -14.27 -6.51 -6.72
CA SER A 54 -15.64 -6.37 -7.25
C SER A 54 -16.60 -5.73 -6.25
N GLU A 55 -16.45 -6.03 -4.96
CA GLU A 55 -17.22 -5.36 -3.89
C GLU A 55 -16.85 -3.87 -3.80
N MET A 56 -15.58 -3.52 -3.96
CA MET A 56 -15.11 -2.12 -3.99
C MET A 56 -15.63 -1.38 -5.22
N GLU A 57 -15.65 -2.01 -6.40
CA GLU A 57 -16.20 -1.43 -7.64
C GLU A 57 -17.69 -1.12 -7.50
N SER A 58 -18.47 -2.05 -6.94
CA SER A 58 -19.92 -1.87 -6.78
C SER A 58 -20.32 -0.70 -5.90
N PHE A 59 -19.39 -0.21 -5.06
CA PHE A 59 -19.60 0.99 -4.27
C PHE A 59 -19.80 2.25 -5.13
N PHE A 60 -19.19 2.32 -6.32
CA PHE A 60 -19.30 3.47 -7.22
C PHE A 60 -20.58 3.50 -8.05
N ASP A 61 -21.42 2.47 -7.99
CA ASP A 61 -22.73 2.47 -8.62
C ASP A 61 -23.71 3.50 -7.99
N ASP A 62 -23.44 3.96 -6.76
CA ASP A 62 -24.21 5.00 -6.07
C ASP A 62 -23.65 6.40 -6.38
N LYS A 63 -24.52 7.36 -6.66
CA LYS A 63 -24.16 8.76 -6.96
C LYS A 63 -23.52 9.51 -5.78
N THR A 64 -23.76 9.07 -4.55
CA THR A 64 -23.19 9.68 -3.32
C THR A 64 -21.84 9.08 -2.95
N SER A 65 -21.41 8.01 -3.61
CA SER A 65 -20.23 7.23 -3.26
C SER A 65 -18.95 8.05 -3.17
N PHE A 66 -18.75 8.99 -4.08
CA PHE A 66 -17.53 9.82 -4.09
C PHE A 66 -17.45 10.79 -2.89
N GLU A 67 -18.58 11.37 -2.47
CA GLU A 67 -18.65 12.22 -1.28
C GLU A 67 -18.39 11.40 -0.02
N ASP A 68 -19.05 10.26 0.12
CA ASP A 68 -18.87 9.34 1.25
C ASP A 68 -17.43 8.83 1.33
N LEU A 69 -16.80 8.53 0.19
CA LEU A 69 -15.42 8.12 0.10
C LEU A 69 -14.46 9.22 0.59
N THR A 70 -14.72 10.47 0.18
CA THR A 70 -13.91 11.64 0.57
C THR A 70 -14.01 11.91 2.07
N ILE A 71 -15.21 11.79 2.63
CA ILE A 71 -15.45 11.95 4.07
C ILE A 71 -14.73 10.86 4.87
N ASP A 72 -14.83 9.60 4.40
CA ASP A 72 -14.21 8.46 5.07
C ASP A 72 -12.68 8.54 4.99
N TYR A 73 -12.13 8.92 3.83
CA TYR A 73 -10.70 9.21 3.66
C TYR A 73 -10.19 10.24 4.67
N ALA A 74 -10.89 11.35 4.79
CA ALA A 74 -10.50 12.42 5.71
C ALA A 74 -10.48 11.94 7.16
N LYS A 75 -11.48 11.17 7.60
CA LYS A 75 -11.56 10.62 8.96
C LYS A 75 -10.47 9.59 9.24
N LEU A 76 -10.18 8.72 8.27
CA LEU A 76 -9.20 7.65 8.43
C LEU A 76 -7.76 8.19 8.44
N PHE A 77 -7.40 9.09 7.49
CA PHE A 77 -6.01 9.34 7.11
C PHE A 77 -5.55 10.79 7.20
N VAL A 78 -6.45 11.80 7.26
CA VAL A 78 -6.07 13.22 7.14
C VAL A 78 -6.36 14.04 8.41
N GLY A 79 -7.45 13.84 9.08
CA GLY A 79 -7.88 14.65 10.22
C GLY A 79 -8.90 15.74 9.81
N PRO A 80 -9.24 16.67 10.71
CA PRO A 80 -8.40 17.50 11.60
C PRO A 80 -8.29 17.01 13.06
N PHE A 81 -8.90 15.92 13.40
CA PHE A 81 -8.84 15.29 14.73
C PHE A 81 -7.84 14.13 14.74
N ASP A 82 -7.87 13.30 15.79
CA ASP A 82 -7.08 12.09 15.83
C ASP A 82 -7.43 11.19 14.62
N LEU A 83 -6.41 10.77 13.87
CA LEU A 83 -6.58 9.88 12.74
C LEU A 83 -7.06 8.52 13.23
N LEU A 84 -8.14 8.00 12.62
CA LEU A 84 -8.67 6.69 12.99
C LEU A 84 -7.75 5.56 12.58
N ALA A 85 -7.08 5.70 11.42
CA ALA A 85 -6.08 4.77 10.91
C ALA A 85 -4.87 5.55 10.35
N PRO A 86 -3.96 6.05 11.22
CA PRO A 86 -2.80 6.81 10.75
C PRO A 86 -1.97 6.01 9.75
N PRO A 87 -1.65 6.54 8.55
CA PRO A 87 -1.00 5.79 7.50
C PRO A 87 0.54 5.80 7.60
N TYR A 88 1.09 5.77 8.82
CA TYR A 88 2.52 5.88 9.11
C TYR A 88 3.01 4.73 9.98
N GLY A 89 4.05 4.01 9.52
CA GLY A 89 4.62 2.86 10.22
C GLY A 89 5.07 3.17 11.65
N SER A 90 5.70 4.33 11.87
CA SER A 90 6.19 4.76 13.19
C SER A 90 5.11 4.85 14.28
N ILE A 91 3.87 5.13 13.91
CA ILE A 91 2.73 5.18 14.86
C ILE A 91 2.46 3.80 15.48
N TYR A 92 2.75 2.73 14.76
CA TYR A 92 2.50 1.35 15.19
C TYR A 92 3.75 0.69 15.79
N LEU A 93 4.94 1.06 15.30
CA LEU A 93 6.19 0.39 15.64
C LEU A 93 6.92 1.02 16.85
N ASP A 94 6.88 2.36 16.99
CA ASP A 94 7.71 3.04 17.98
C ASP A 94 7.00 3.24 19.34
N GLY A 95 5.74 2.81 19.48
CA GLY A 95 4.99 2.81 20.76
C GLY A 95 4.66 4.19 21.35
N GLN A 96 5.09 5.28 20.70
CA GLN A 96 4.97 6.65 21.20
C GLN A 96 3.84 7.46 20.54
N ARG A 97 3.06 6.86 19.63
CA ARG A 97 2.07 7.57 18.78
C ARG A 97 2.64 8.84 18.12
N ARG A 98 3.94 8.81 17.81
CA ARG A 98 4.68 9.92 17.25
C ARG A 98 5.08 9.61 15.81
N VAL A 99 4.71 10.48 14.90
CA VAL A 99 5.20 10.46 13.51
C VAL A 99 6.69 10.85 13.49
N MET A 100 7.48 10.29 12.58
CA MET A 100 8.92 10.55 12.45
C MET A 100 9.75 10.01 13.63
N GLY A 101 9.49 8.78 14.04
CA GLY A 101 10.25 8.07 15.07
C GLY A 101 11.48 7.33 14.52
N ASP A 102 12.07 6.46 15.37
CA ASP A 102 13.28 5.69 15.01
C ASP A 102 13.03 4.72 13.82
N SER A 103 11.81 4.18 13.70
CA SER A 103 11.44 3.33 12.57
C SER A 103 11.45 4.09 11.24
N THR A 104 11.04 5.36 11.23
CA THR A 104 11.08 6.24 10.05
C THR A 104 12.51 6.43 9.53
N LEU A 105 13.48 6.60 10.44
CA LEU A 105 14.90 6.75 10.06
C LEU A 105 15.45 5.48 9.40
N LYS A 106 15.08 4.30 9.92
CA LYS A 106 15.46 3.01 9.32
C LYS A 106 14.86 2.79 7.94
N VAL A 107 13.63 3.21 7.71
CA VAL A 107 13.00 3.20 6.39
C VAL A 107 13.76 4.11 5.43
N LEU A 108 14.14 5.31 5.88
CA LEU A 108 14.94 6.25 5.09
C LEU A 108 16.33 5.70 4.74
N GLU A 109 16.99 5.00 5.68
CA GLU A 109 18.24 4.29 5.42
C GLU A 109 18.07 3.23 4.33
N ALA A 110 16.99 2.42 4.38
CA ALA A 110 16.71 1.41 3.36
C ALA A 110 16.50 2.02 1.96
N TYR A 111 15.87 3.20 1.86
CA TYR A 111 15.76 3.94 0.60
C TYR A 111 17.15 4.37 0.10
N GLY A 112 18.01 4.86 0.99
CA GLY A 112 19.39 5.23 0.69
C GLY A 112 20.23 4.07 0.18
N GLU A 113 20.10 2.87 0.78
CA GLU A 113 20.76 1.63 0.34
C GLU A 113 20.35 1.24 -1.09
N ALA A 114 19.11 1.53 -1.48
CA ALA A 114 18.61 1.34 -2.85
C ALA A 114 19.00 2.48 -3.81
N GLY A 115 19.81 3.45 -3.36
CA GLY A 115 20.26 4.59 -4.15
C GLY A 115 19.22 5.70 -4.32
N LEU A 116 18.12 5.67 -3.55
CA LEU A 116 17.09 6.69 -3.58
C LEU A 116 17.39 7.80 -2.56
N LYS A 117 17.00 9.01 -2.93
CA LYS A 117 16.92 10.16 -2.02
C LYS A 117 15.52 10.73 -2.12
N LEU A 118 14.95 11.09 -0.98
CA LEU A 118 13.70 11.83 -0.99
C LEU A 118 13.93 13.19 -1.64
N SER A 119 13.01 13.62 -2.48
CA SER A 119 13.00 14.97 -3.04
C SER A 119 12.75 15.97 -1.91
N ASP A 120 13.36 17.17 -2.00
CA ASP A 120 13.07 18.29 -1.08
C ASP A 120 11.59 18.75 -1.14
N GLU A 121 10.89 18.40 -2.21
CA GLU A 121 9.47 18.66 -2.40
C GLU A 121 8.59 17.58 -1.74
N PHE A 122 9.18 16.45 -1.32
CA PHE A 122 8.45 15.36 -0.70
C PHE A 122 8.07 15.73 0.74
N LYS A 123 6.78 15.96 0.98
CA LYS A 123 6.26 16.48 2.26
C LYS A 123 5.71 15.40 3.19
N GLN A 124 5.60 14.16 2.71
CA GLN A 124 5.09 13.05 3.55
C GLN A 124 6.25 12.39 4.32
N PRO A 125 6.00 11.87 5.54
CA PRO A 125 6.98 11.02 6.21
C PRO A 125 7.39 9.83 5.35
N PRO A 126 8.67 9.41 5.38
CA PRO A 126 9.16 8.27 4.60
C PRO A 126 8.41 6.95 4.84
N ASP A 127 7.93 6.74 6.05
CA ASP A 127 7.17 5.57 6.50
C ASP A 127 5.65 5.68 6.25
N HIS A 128 5.23 6.52 5.30
CA HIS A 128 3.84 6.55 4.83
C HIS A 128 3.54 5.32 3.98
N ILE A 129 2.35 4.71 4.16
CA ILE A 129 1.95 3.49 3.43
C ILE A 129 2.15 3.61 1.91
N ILE A 130 1.79 4.74 1.31
CA ILE A 130 1.97 4.98 -0.14
C ILE A 130 3.45 4.86 -0.50
N THR A 131 4.34 5.50 0.27
CA THR A 131 5.78 5.53 -0.02
C THR A 131 6.41 4.16 0.11
N GLU A 132 6.04 3.40 1.15
CA GLU A 132 6.54 2.04 1.35
C GLU A 132 6.06 1.09 0.25
N LEU A 133 4.79 1.18 -0.18
CA LEU A 133 4.26 0.38 -1.29
C LEU A 133 4.91 0.77 -2.63
N GLU A 134 5.14 2.05 -2.88
CA GLU A 134 5.87 2.51 -4.07
C GLU A 134 7.33 2.06 -4.07
N PHE A 135 7.96 1.98 -2.90
CA PHE A 135 9.29 1.42 -2.77
C PHE A 135 9.33 -0.08 -3.08
N MET A 136 8.34 -0.86 -2.63
CA MET A 136 8.19 -2.26 -3.01
C MET A 136 8.07 -2.42 -4.53
N TYR A 137 7.23 -1.60 -5.17
CA TYR A 137 7.13 -1.54 -6.63
C TYR A 137 8.48 -1.22 -7.28
N TYR A 138 9.18 -0.20 -6.80
CA TYR A 138 10.48 0.23 -7.32
C TYR A 138 11.51 -0.91 -7.29
N LEU A 139 11.64 -1.62 -6.18
CA LEU A 139 12.60 -2.71 -6.04
C LEU A 139 12.33 -3.84 -7.04
N ILE A 140 11.06 -4.18 -7.25
CA ILE A 140 10.67 -5.20 -8.24
C ILE A 140 10.94 -4.68 -9.66
N ALA A 141 10.61 -3.42 -9.96
CA ALA A 141 10.89 -2.80 -11.26
C ALA A 141 12.40 -2.81 -11.58
N LYS A 142 13.24 -2.52 -10.59
CA LYS A 142 14.71 -2.59 -10.73
C LYS A 142 15.20 -4.01 -11.03
N TYR A 143 14.63 -5.01 -10.38
CA TYR A 143 14.90 -6.41 -10.74
C TYR A 143 14.50 -6.73 -12.19
N LEU A 144 13.31 -6.29 -12.61
CA LEU A 144 12.84 -6.53 -13.98
C LEU A 144 13.72 -5.87 -15.04
N GLU A 145 14.28 -4.68 -14.71
CA GLU A 145 15.21 -3.95 -15.57
C GLU A 145 16.58 -4.60 -15.65
N THR A 146 17.18 -4.95 -14.50
CA THR A 146 18.59 -5.35 -14.38
C THR A 146 18.80 -6.86 -14.33
N LYS A 147 17.77 -7.62 -13.96
CA LYS A 147 17.83 -9.07 -13.65
C LYS A 147 18.77 -9.41 -12.50
N ASP A 148 19.16 -8.44 -11.68
CA ASP A 148 19.99 -8.64 -10.50
C ASP A 148 19.12 -9.02 -9.29
N ASN A 149 19.32 -10.22 -8.76
CA ASN A 149 18.57 -10.77 -7.63
C ASN A 149 18.75 -9.98 -6.33
N GLN A 150 19.77 -9.12 -6.24
CA GLN A 150 19.91 -8.28 -5.06
C GLN A 150 18.68 -7.41 -4.80
N TRP A 151 17.99 -6.95 -5.85
CA TRP A 151 16.78 -6.16 -5.73
C TRP A 151 15.61 -6.92 -5.09
N LEU A 152 15.46 -8.20 -5.41
CA LEU A 152 14.47 -9.06 -4.75
C LEU A 152 14.85 -9.33 -3.29
N THR A 153 16.14 -9.52 -3.01
CA THR A 153 16.63 -9.65 -1.63
C THR A 153 16.34 -8.40 -0.80
N MET A 154 16.57 -7.21 -1.37
CA MET A 154 16.22 -5.93 -0.72
C MET A 154 14.71 -5.79 -0.50
N LYS A 155 13.89 -6.19 -1.50
CA LYS A 155 12.44 -6.22 -1.40
C LYS A 155 11.97 -7.09 -0.25
N ASP A 156 12.47 -8.33 -0.15
CA ASP A 156 12.09 -9.26 0.92
C ASP A 156 12.53 -8.73 2.30
N ALA A 157 13.75 -8.19 2.39
CA ALA A 157 14.25 -7.59 3.62
C ALA A 157 13.43 -6.37 4.05
N PHE A 158 13.04 -5.51 3.12
CA PHE A 158 12.19 -4.34 3.40
C PHE A 158 10.80 -4.76 3.85
N HIS A 159 10.19 -5.69 3.12
CA HIS A 159 8.89 -6.23 3.48
C HIS A 159 8.88 -6.77 4.91
N ASP A 160 9.79 -7.66 5.25
CA ASP A 160 9.79 -8.35 6.54
C ASP A 160 10.15 -7.43 7.72
N LYS A 161 11.03 -6.44 7.51
CA LYS A 161 11.52 -5.56 8.58
C LYS A 161 10.65 -4.32 8.81
N TYR A 162 10.09 -3.76 7.74
CA TYR A 162 9.49 -2.42 7.79
C TYR A 162 7.99 -2.44 7.46
N LEU A 163 7.55 -3.08 6.39
CA LEU A 163 6.16 -3.05 5.96
C LEU A 163 5.28 -4.03 6.75
N LYS A 164 5.61 -5.32 6.75
CA LYS A 164 4.84 -6.39 7.38
C LYS A 164 4.55 -6.17 8.88
N PRO A 165 5.48 -5.65 9.71
CA PRO A 165 5.26 -5.56 11.16
C PRO A 165 4.11 -4.66 11.58
N TRP A 166 3.69 -3.69 10.75
CA TRP A 166 2.64 -2.75 11.13
C TRP A 166 1.38 -2.82 10.26
N ILE A 167 1.46 -3.40 9.08
CA ILE A 167 0.34 -3.47 8.12
C ILE A 167 -0.92 -4.08 8.73
N ARG A 168 -0.78 -5.12 9.56
CA ARG A 168 -1.93 -5.80 10.17
C ARG A 168 -2.72 -4.87 11.09
N ASP A 169 -2.04 -4.14 11.96
CA ASP A 169 -2.70 -3.22 12.89
C ASP A 169 -3.31 -2.01 12.15
N PHE A 170 -2.63 -1.53 11.11
CA PHE A 170 -3.15 -0.49 10.23
C PHE A 170 -4.44 -0.93 9.53
N ALA A 171 -4.42 -2.07 8.85
CA ALA A 171 -5.58 -2.60 8.14
C ALA A 171 -6.76 -2.88 9.10
N ASN A 172 -6.51 -3.44 10.28
CA ASN A 172 -7.54 -3.66 11.31
C ASN A 172 -8.18 -2.34 11.77
N ARG A 173 -7.40 -1.26 11.88
CA ARG A 173 -7.95 0.06 12.20
C ARG A 173 -8.82 0.59 11.07
N ILE A 174 -8.43 0.44 9.81
CA ILE A 174 -9.26 0.82 8.67
C ILE A 174 -10.57 0.04 8.70
N GLU A 175 -10.52 -1.28 8.78
CA GLU A 175 -11.71 -2.13 8.75
C GLU A 175 -12.69 -1.81 9.89
N SER A 176 -12.16 -1.55 11.09
CA SER A 176 -12.98 -1.23 12.27
C SER A 176 -13.60 0.17 12.24
N ASN A 177 -13.01 1.13 11.53
CA ASN A 177 -13.42 2.53 11.57
C ASN A 177 -14.00 3.05 10.26
N SER A 178 -13.73 2.41 9.14
CA SER A 178 -14.28 2.80 7.84
C SER A 178 -15.80 2.62 7.79
N GLN A 179 -16.44 3.56 7.13
CA GLN A 179 -17.88 3.53 6.85
C GLN A 179 -18.17 2.96 5.44
N THR A 180 -17.17 2.96 4.55
CA THR A 180 -17.35 2.57 3.16
C THR A 180 -16.86 1.13 2.89
N PRO A 181 -17.55 0.36 2.03
CA PRO A 181 -17.06 -0.93 1.55
C PRO A 181 -15.71 -0.81 0.83
N PHE A 182 -15.43 0.33 0.21
CA PHE A 182 -14.17 0.61 -0.49
C PHE A 182 -12.96 0.47 0.44
N TYR A 183 -12.90 1.25 1.54
CA TYR A 183 -11.75 1.17 2.46
C TYR A 183 -11.71 -0.12 3.26
N LYS A 184 -12.86 -0.75 3.54
CA LYS A 184 -12.87 -2.11 4.12
C LYS A 184 -12.26 -3.14 3.16
N GLY A 185 -12.60 -3.07 1.89
CA GLY A 185 -11.99 -3.89 0.84
C GLY A 185 -10.48 -3.63 0.71
N LEU A 186 -10.08 -2.36 0.70
CA LEU A 186 -8.68 -1.96 0.64
C LEU A 186 -7.89 -2.49 1.86
N ALA A 187 -8.46 -2.45 3.07
CA ALA A 187 -7.85 -3.03 4.27
C ALA A 187 -7.62 -4.54 4.12
N ARG A 188 -8.63 -5.29 3.62
CA ARG A 188 -8.50 -6.73 3.36
C ARG A 188 -7.41 -7.05 2.35
N LEU A 189 -7.35 -6.31 1.23
CA LEU A 189 -6.27 -6.46 0.25
C LEU A 189 -4.89 -6.14 0.85
N THR A 190 -4.81 -5.13 1.70
CA THR A 190 -3.57 -4.74 2.37
C THR A 190 -3.08 -5.82 3.35
N LEU A 191 -3.99 -6.50 4.04
CA LEU A 191 -3.64 -7.66 4.89
C LEU A 191 -2.99 -8.79 4.10
N GLU A 192 -3.39 -9.00 2.84
CA GLU A 192 -2.80 -10.01 1.97
C GLU A 192 -1.35 -9.67 1.56
N LEU A 193 -0.96 -8.40 1.59
CA LEU A 193 0.42 -7.98 1.38
C LEU A 193 1.34 -8.35 2.56
N ALA A 194 0.77 -8.60 3.75
CA ALA A 194 1.53 -9.00 4.95
C ALA A 194 1.80 -10.52 5.02
N ASN A 195 1.24 -11.31 4.11
CA ASN A 195 1.37 -12.77 4.05
C ASN A 195 2.36 -13.19 2.98
#